data_94ecda3d9caba178282c963a785bf76d
#
_entry.id   94ecda3d9caba178282c963a785bf76d
#
_cell.length_a   1.000
_cell.length_b   1.000
_cell.length_c   1.000
_cell.angle_alpha   90.00
_cell.angle_beta   90.00
_cell.angle_gamma   90.00
#
_symmetry.space_group_name_H-M   'P 1'
#
loop_
_entity.id
_entity.type
_entity.pdbx_description
1 polymer ?
#
loop_
_entity_poly.entity_id
_entity_poly.type
_entity_poly.pdbx_seq_one_letter_code
_entity_poly.pdbx_strand_id
1 'polypeptide(L)'
;AVTIPESVGNNERNPEKNYIGVDIKGARLWKGAKYATETGLQNVAFLRTRIEFIEAFFAPGEISEIWLTFSDPQMKSENSRLTSPMFLERYRHFLKPGGIVHLKTDSTFLYEYTKQLCAANNLHVLASTSNLYGVGESGAAENPRESLYASEFSSVCGEAAVDALFEVQTFYEQNFLSQGFKINYIAFTIDHEGPFVSPDFDAAYWREAEAPRFLPGSMQASRKH
;
A
#
# COMPACT_ATOMS: atom_id res chain seq x y z
N ALA A 1 6.18 -0.72 -4.51
CA ALA A 1 7.23 -1.57 -3.93
C ALA A 1 6.68 -2.14 -2.63
N VAL A 2 6.56 -3.45 -2.53
CA VAL A 2 6.29 -4.09 -1.23
C VAL A 2 7.54 -3.87 -0.39
N THR A 3 7.42 -3.14 0.70
CA THR A 3 8.60 -2.80 1.51
C THR A 3 8.91 -3.97 2.43
N ILE A 4 10.12 -4.47 2.39
CA ILE A 4 10.62 -5.66 3.07
C ILE A 4 10.35 -5.68 4.60
N PRO A 5 10.44 -4.57 5.36
CA PRO A 5 10.09 -4.56 6.78
C PRO A 5 8.65 -4.94 7.07
N GLU A 6 7.69 -4.55 6.22
CA GLU A 6 6.29 -4.90 6.42
C GLU A 6 6.01 -6.38 6.15
N SER A 7 6.63 -6.95 5.10
CA SER A 7 6.51 -8.40 4.85
C SER A 7 7.01 -9.21 6.04
N VAL A 8 8.12 -8.80 6.65
CA VAL A 8 8.72 -9.49 7.78
C VAL A 8 7.94 -9.27 9.06
N GLY A 9 7.54 -8.02 9.37
CA GLY A 9 6.76 -7.73 10.59
C GLY A 9 5.38 -8.39 10.58
N ASN A 10 4.71 -8.45 9.42
CA ASN A 10 3.46 -9.18 9.26
C ASN A 10 3.64 -10.69 9.40
N ASN A 11 4.76 -11.24 8.95
CA ASN A 11 5.08 -12.64 9.05
C ASN A 11 5.19 -13.13 10.49
N GLU A 12 5.88 -12.40 11.35
CA GLU A 12 6.01 -12.75 12.78
C GLU A 12 4.67 -12.76 13.51
N ARG A 13 3.70 -11.95 13.07
CA ARG A 13 2.37 -11.82 13.68
C ARG A 13 1.35 -12.84 13.16
N ASN A 14 1.51 -13.27 11.92
CA ASN A 14 0.58 -14.18 11.26
C ASN A 14 1.36 -15.36 10.64
N PRO A 15 1.84 -16.30 11.46
CA PRO A 15 2.69 -17.40 11.03
C PRO A 15 1.97 -18.38 10.08
N GLU A 16 0.63 -18.36 10.05
CA GLU A 16 -0.20 -19.18 9.15
C GLU A 16 -0.31 -18.62 7.72
N LYS A 17 0.11 -17.37 7.49
CA LYS A 17 0.14 -16.74 6.17
C LYS A 17 1.52 -16.80 5.56
N ASN A 18 1.59 -16.96 4.24
CA ASN A 18 2.83 -16.83 3.47
C ASN A 18 2.96 -15.41 2.92
N TYR A 19 4.16 -14.86 2.93
CA TYR A 19 4.46 -13.51 2.49
C TYR A 19 5.50 -13.50 1.37
N ILE A 20 5.27 -12.70 0.34
CA ILE A 20 6.21 -12.54 -0.77
C ILE A 20 6.55 -11.06 -0.92
N GLY A 21 7.80 -10.72 -0.64
CA GLY A 21 8.35 -9.39 -0.88
C GLY A 21 8.77 -9.22 -2.34
N VAL A 22 8.20 -8.22 -3.03
CA VAL A 22 8.50 -7.97 -4.45
C VAL A 22 9.15 -6.60 -4.61
N ASP A 23 10.34 -6.54 -5.20
CA ASP A 23 11.02 -5.28 -5.56
C ASP A 23 11.94 -5.52 -6.77
N ILE A 24 12.21 -4.46 -7.53
CA ILE A 24 13.25 -4.45 -8.58
C ILE A 24 14.65 -4.26 -7.97
N LYS A 25 14.74 -3.60 -6.81
CA LYS A 25 16.02 -3.26 -6.16
C LYS A 25 16.53 -4.41 -5.31
N GLY A 26 17.51 -5.15 -5.84
CA GLY A 26 18.11 -6.30 -5.15
C GLY A 26 18.67 -5.99 -3.75
N ALA A 27 19.22 -4.80 -3.53
CA ALA A 27 19.77 -4.41 -2.22
C ALA A 27 18.70 -4.34 -1.11
N ARG A 28 17.46 -3.98 -1.46
CA ARG A 28 16.33 -4.00 -0.50
C ARG A 28 15.91 -5.43 -0.18
N LEU A 29 15.72 -6.25 -1.22
CA LEU A 29 15.35 -7.66 -1.07
C LEU A 29 16.42 -8.44 -0.28
N TRP A 30 17.70 -8.15 -0.52
CA TRP A 30 18.80 -8.78 0.20
C TRP A 30 18.73 -8.53 1.71
N LYS A 31 18.41 -7.30 2.15
CA LYS A 31 18.26 -6.98 3.57
C LYS A 31 17.15 -7.80 4.23
N GLY A 32 16.00 -7.93 3.56
CA GLY A 32 14.89 -8.73 4.07
C GLY A 32 15.19 -10.22 4.07
N ALA A 33 15.81 -10.74 2.99
CA ALA A 33 16.20 -12.14 2.90
C ALA A 33 17.25 -12.51 3.97
N LYS A 34 18.23 -11.63 4.19
CA LYS A 34 19.22 -11.79 5.26
C LYS A 34 18.54 -11.87 6.63
N TYR A 35 17.66 -10.91 6.95
CA TYR A 35 16.93 -10.91 8.21
C TYR A 35 16.09 -12.18 8.37
N ALA A 36 15.31 -12.57 7.35
CA ALA A 36 14.49 -13.78 7.39
C ALA A 36 15.33 -15.05 7.64
N THR A 37 16.53 -15.13 7.04
CA THR A 37 17.46 -16.26 7.25
C THR A 37 18.04 -16.25 8.66
N GLU A 38 18.46 -15.09 9.16
CA GLU A 38 19.06 -14.95 10.51
C GLU A 38 18.04 -15.20 11.63
N THR A 39 16.77 -14.88 11.40
CA THR A 39 15.68 -15.10 12.36
C THR A 39 14.91 -16.41 12.15
N GLY A 40 15.23 -17.17 11.10
CA GLY A 40 14.64 -18.49 10.84
C GLY A 40 13.18 -18.44 10.34
N LEU A 41 12.75 -17.34 9.71
CA LEU A 41 11.39 -17.22 9.15
C LEU A 41 11.19 -18.18 7.99
N GLN A 42 10.16 -19.03 8.04
CA GLN A 42 9.91 -20.08 7.07
C GLN A 42 8.83 -19.74 6.03
N ASN A 43 8.00 -18.74 6.33
CA ASN A 43 6.83 -18.36 5.51
C ASN A 43 7.03 -17.02 4.78
N VAL A 44 8.29 -16.67 4.48
CA VAL A 44 8.66 -15.47 3.72
C VAL A 44 9.50 -15.85 2.50
N ALA A 45 9.16 -15.30 1.34
CA ALA A 45 9.93 -15.39 0.11
C ALA A 45 10.18 -14.00 -0.49
N PHE A 46 11.18 -13.90 -1.37
CA PHE A 46 11.54 -12.64 -2.02
C PHE A 46 11.67 -12.84 -3.52
N LEU A 47 10.96 -12.00 -4.28
CA LEU A 47 10.94 -12.03 -5.73
C LEU A 47 11.55 -10.74 -6.30
N ARG A 48 12.67 -10.85 -6.99
CA ARG A 48 13.27 -9.73 -7.72
C ARG A 48 12.75 -9.69 -9.14
N THR A 49 11.79 -8.79 -9.39
CA THR A 49 11.23 -8.60 -10.73
C THR A 49 10.78 -7.15 -10.94
N ARG A 50 10.55 -6.78 -12.20
CA ARG A 50 9.79 -5.58 -12.51
C ARG A 50 8.32 -5.89 -12.29
N ILE A 51 7.60 -4.98 -11.69
CA ILE A 51 6.18 -5.18 -11.32
C ILE A 51 5.29 -5.42 -12.55
N GLU A 52 5.71 -4.95 -13.73
CA GLU A 52 4.99 -5.17 -14.99
C GLU A 52 4.96 -6.65 -15.40
N PHE A 53 5.82 -7.48 -14.84
CA PHE A 53 5.89 -8.93 -15.12
C PHE A 53 5.27 -9.79 -14.02
N ILE A 54 4.60 -9.18 -13.05
CA ILE A 54 4.13 -9.87 -11.83
C ILE A 54 3.19 -11.06 -12.15
N GLU A 55 2.39 -10.96 -13.19
CA GLU A 55 1.45 -12.00 -13.62
C GLU A 55 2.14 -13.32 -14.03
N ALA A 56 3.40 -13.27 -14.43
CA ALA A 56 4.16 -14.47 -14.83
C ALA A 56 4.57 -15.36 -13.64
N PHE A 57 4.36 -14.90 -12.41
CA PHE A 57 4.85 -15.58 -11.20
C PHE A 57 3.76 -16.21 -10.35
N PHE A 58 2.49 -15.91 -10.63
CA PHE A 58 1.37 -16.38 -9.80
C PHE A 58 0.28 -17.04 -10.65
N ALA A 59 -0.26 -18.12 -10.13
CA ALA A 59 -1.44 -18.76 -10.71
C ALA A 59 -2.73 -17.98 -10.40
N PRO A 60 -3.80 -18.18 -11.17
CA PRO A 60 -5.10 -17.57 -10.89
C PRO A 60 -5.59 -17.89 -9.47
N GLY A 61 -5.98 -16.85 -8.73
CA GLY A 61 -6.51 -16.98 -7.37
C GLY A 61 -5.49 -17.38 -6.30
N GLU A 62 -4.18 -17.31 -6.60
CA GLU A 62 -3.12 -17.72 -5.68
C GLU A 62 -2.88 -16.70 -4.55
N ILE A 63 -3.08 -15.42 -4.83
CA ILE A 63 -2.79 -14.32 -3.89
C ILE A 63 -4.08 -13.88 -3.20
N SER A 64 -4.04 -13.72 -1.89
CA SER A 64 -5.18 -13.24 -1.10
C SER A 64 -5.17 -11.74 -0.83
N GLU A 65 -3.99 -11.16 -0.71
CA GLU A 65 -3.81 -9.73 -0.37
C GLU A 65 -2.62 -9.15 -1.14
N ILE A 66 -2.75 -7.91 -1.57
CA ILE A 66 -1.67 -7.13 -2.19
C ILE A 66 -1.44 -5.88 -1.36
N TRP A 67 -0.22 -5.68 -0.88
CA TRP A 67 0.17 -4.52 -0.08
C TRP A 67 1.05 -3.57 -0.90
N LEU A 68 0.54 -2.40 -1.21
CA LEU A 68 1.23 -1.33 -1.92
C LEU A 68 1.69 -0.29 -0.90
N THR A 69 2.96 -0.37 -0.51
CA THR A 69 3.49 0.46 0.58
C THR A 69 4.51 1.45 0.06
N PHE A 70 4.26 2.74 0.26
CA PHE A 70 5.13 3.86 -0.12
C PHE A 70 5.65 3.76 -1.57
N SER A 71 4.78 3.30 -2.48
CA SER A 71 5.07 3.26 -3.91
C SER A 71 5.15 4.68 -4.49
N ASP A 72 5.92 4.81 -5.58
CA ASP A 72 6.01 6.08 -6.31
C ASP A 72 4.63 6.46 -6.85
N PRO A 73 4.13 7.67 -6.56
CA PRO A 73 2.80 8.12 -7.00
C PRO A 73 2.67 8.28 -8.52
N GLN A 74 3.77 8.26 -9.27
CA GLN A 74 3.78 8.34 -10.74
C GLN A 74 2.87 9.48 -11.26
N MET A 75 3.10 10.68 -10.76
CA MET A 75 2.21 11.83 -10.99
C MET A 75 2.03 12.22 -12.46
N LYS A 76 2.98 11.83 -13.33
CA LYS A 76 2.99 12.17 -14.76
C LYS A 76 2.44 11.06 -15.65
N SER A 77 2.30 9.83 -15.12
CA SER A 77 1.92 8.66 -15.90
C SER A 77 0.94 7.79 -15.12
N GLU A 78 -0.33 7.84 -15.50
CA GLU A 78 -1.38 7.06 -14.86
C GLU A 78 -1.10 5.56 -14.95
N ASN A 79 -0.77 5.07 -16.13
CA ASN A 79 -0.52 3.64 -16.36
C ASN A 79 0.66 3.08 -15.55
N SER A 80 1.51 3.95 -15.02
CA SER A 80 2.64 3.54 -14.17
C SER A 80 2.28 3.49 -12.67
N ARG A 81 1.08 3.98 -12.28
CA ARG A 81 0.60 3.90 -10.89
C ARG A 81 0.19 2.48 -10.56
N LEU A 82 0.62 1.97 -9.42
CA LEU A 82 0.30 0.60 -9.01
C LEU A 82 -1.19 0.39 -8.65
N THR A 83 -1.97 1.46 -8.55
CA THR A 83 -3.43 1.43 -8.40
C THR A 83 -4.17 1.83 -9.69
N SER A 84 -3.50 1.95 -10.85
CA SER A 84 -4.18 2.28 -12.11
C SER A 84 -5.08 1.14 -12.61
N PRO A 85 -6.05 1.43 -13.50
CA PRO A 85 -6.86 0.42 -14.17
C PRO A 85 -6.01 -0.72 -14.77
N MET A 86 -4.89 -0.35 -15.42
CA MET A 86 -3.97 -1.33 -16.01
C MET A 86 -3.38 -2.30 -14.96
N PHE A 87 -3.03 -1.81 -13.77
CA PHE A 87 -2.51 -2.67 -12.72
C PHE A 87 -3.61 -3.46 -12.01
N LEU A 88 -4.81 -2.90 -11.83
CA LEU A 88 -5.94 -3.65 -11.29
C LEU A 88 -6.32 -4.82 -12.21
N GLU A 89 -6.27 -4.64 -13.55
CA GLU A 89 -6.46 -5.75 -14.50
C GLU A 89 -5.42 -6.85 -14.29
N ARG A 90 -4.15 -6.51 -14.08
CA ARG A 90 -3.09 -7.49 -13.79
C ARG A 90 -3.36 -8.22 -12.48
N TYR A 91 -3.74 -7.50 -11.42
CA TYR A 91 -4.02 -8.10 -10.11
C TYR A 91 -5.20 -9.07 -10.16
N ARG A 92 -6.23 -8.76 -10.97
CA ARG A 92 -7.41 -9.62 -11.18
C ARG A 92 -7.03 -11.04 -11.64
N HIS A 93 -5.93 -11.19 -12.40
CA HIS A 93 -5.53 -12.49 -12.92
C HIS A 93 -5.07 -13.46 -11.83
N PHE A 94 -4.50 -12.97 -10.74
CA PHE A 94 -3.92 -13.82 -9.70
C PHE A 94 -4.47 -13.58 -8.28
N LEU A 95 -5.19 -12.49 -8.08
CA LEU A 95 -5.86 -12.23 -6.81
C LEU A 95 -7.11 -13.12 -6.71
N LYS A 96 -7.33 -13.77 -5.58
CA LYS A 96 -8.54 -14.58 -5.36
C LYS A 96 -9.79 -13.68 -5.31
N PRO A 97 -11.00 -14.23 -5.60
CA PRO A 97 -12.25 -13.52 -5.34
C PRO A 97 -12.33 -13.05 -3.89
N GLY A 98 -12.77 -11.81 -3.66
CA GLY A 98 -12.75 -11.17 -2.35
C GLY A 98 -11.34 -10.79 -1.85
N GLY A 99 -10.31 -10.94 -2.69
CA GLY A 99 -8.95 -10.55 -2.33
C GLY A 99 -8.80 -9.03 -2.20
N ILE A 100 -7.92 -8.59 -1.32
CA ILE A 100 -7.84 -7.20 -0.88
C ILE A 100 -6.57 -6.53 -1.43
N VAL A 101 -6.73 -5.31 -1.91
CA VAL A 101 -5.63 -4.41 -2.25
C VAL A 101 -5.52 -3.34 -1.16
N HIS A 102 -4.35 -3.25 -0.55
CA HIS A 102 -4.01 -2.26 0.48
C HIS A 102 -3.05 -1.23 -0.11
N LEU A 103 -3.37 0.04 0.07
CA LEU A 103 -2.45 1.14 -0.22
C LEU A 103 -2.15 1.90 1.07
N LYS A 104 -0.87 1.94 1.47
CA LYS A 104 -0.34 2.76 2.56
C LYS A 104 0.68 3.73 1.98
N THR A 105 0.45 5.03 2.08
CA THR A 105 1.25 6.02 1.36
C THR A 105 1.30 7.36 2.07
N ASP A 106 2.44 8.03 1.95
CA ASP A 106 2.60 9.44 2.32
C ASP A 106 2.04 10.40 1.25
N SER A 107 1.77 9.91 0.03
CA SER A 107 1.28 10.73 -1.08
C SER A 107 -0.23 10.91 -1.02
N THR A 108 -0.68 12.13 -0.75
CA THR A 108 -2.09 12.51 -0.84
C THR A 108 -2.60 12.40 -2.28
N PHE A 109 -1.77 12.72 -3.27
CA PHE A 109 -2.07 12.53 -4.69
C PHE A 109 -2.45 11.08 -5.00
N LEU A 110 -1.63 10.12 -4.60
CA LEU A 110 -1.88 8.70 -4.89
C LEU A 110 -3.10 8.17 -4.14
N TYR A 111 -3.29 8.61 -2.89
CA TYR A 111 -4.46 8.24 -2.09
C TYR A 111 -5.76 8.75 -2.71
N GLU A 112 -5.85 10.04 -3.04
CA GLU A 112 -7.07 10.64 -3.62
C GLU A 112 -7.36 10.08 -5.02
N TYR A 113 -6.33 9.83 -5.83
CA TYR A 113 -6.48 9.12 -7.09
C TYR A 113 -7.11 7.73 -6.88
N THR A 114 -6.56 6.94 -5.94
CA THR A 114 -7.05 5.58 -5.68
C THR A 114 -8.48 5.58 -5.15
N LYS A 115 -8.82 6.51 -4.28
CA LYS A 115 -10.17 6.69 -3.75
C LYS A 115 -11.18 7.00 -4.87
N GLN A 116 -10.82 7.91 -5.79
CA GLN A 116 -11.68 8.25 -6.92
C GLN A 116 -11.75 7.09 -7.93
N LEU A 117 -10.68 6.33 -8.11
CA LEU A 117 -10.69 5.12 -8.93
C LEU A 117 -11.66 4.07 -8.36
N CYS A 118 -11.64 3.84 -7.04
CA CYS A 118 -12.59 2.94 -6.39
C CYS A 118 -14.04 3.39 -6.64
N ALA A 119 -14.31 4.68 -6.50
CA ALA A 119 -15.65 5.23 -6.75
C ALA A 119 -16.08 5.09 -8.23
N ALA A 120 -15.18 5.39 -9.18
CA ALA A 120 -15.48 5.30 -10.62
C ALA A 120 -15.80 3.86 -11.08
N ASN A 121 -15.28 2.86 -10.37
CA ASN A 121 -15.46 1.44 -10.67
C ASN A 121 -16.40 0.73 -9.68
N ASN A 122 -17.06 1.44 -8.78
CA ASN A 122 -17.92 0.90 -7.72
C ASN A 122 -17.24 -0.22 -6.92
N LEU A 123 -15.92 -0.07 -6.64
CA LEU A 123 -15.19 -1.03 -5.85
C LEU A 123 -15.54 -0.92 -4.37
N HIS A 124 -15.61 -2.04 -3.69
CA HIS A 124 -15.92 -2.08 -2.28
C HIS A 124 -14.71 -1.66 -1.44
N VAL A 125 -14.84 -0.53 -0.73
CA VAL A 125 -13.82 0.04 0.15
C VAL A 125 -14.07 -0.40 1.57
N LEU A 126 -13.18 -1.20 2.14
CA LEU A 126 -13.25 -1.75 3.50
C LEU A 126 -12.79 -0.72 4.55
N ALA A 127 -11.81 0.10 4.21
CA ALA A 127 -11.31 1.17 5.06
C ALA A 127 -10.68 2.29 4.22
N SER A 128 -10.80 3.54 4.67
CA SER A 128 -10.18 4.69 4.02
C SER A 128 -9.92 5.80 5.04
N THR A 129 -8.67 6.23 5.17
CA THR A 129 -8.28 7.36 6.02
C THR A 129 -7.13 8.15 5.41
N SER A 130 -7.24 9.48 5.46
CA SER A 130 -6.18 10.39 5.02
C SER A 130 -5.17 10.73 6.13
N ASN A 131 -5.33 10.16 7.32
CA ASN A 131 -4.45 10.40 8.47
C ASN A 131 -4.45 9.22 9.44
N LEU A 132 -3.80 8.13 9.05
CA LEU A 132 -3.78 6.86 9.78
C LEU A 132 -3.32 7.00 11.25
N TYR A 133 -2.45 7.98 11.53
CA TYR A 133 -1.85 8.17 12.87
C TYR A 133 -2.40 9.37 13.63
N GLY A 134 -3.38 10.08 13.11
CA GLY A 134 -3.92 11.29 13.77
C GLY A 134 -2.92 12.43 13.88
N VAL A 135 -1.94 12.54 12.98
CA VAL A 135 -0.88 13.57 13.04
C VAL A 135 -1.48 14.96 12.94
N GLY A 136 -1.18 15.82 13.92
CA GLY A 136 -1.62 17.23 13.96
C GLY A 136 -3.09 17.42 14.34
N GLU A 137 -3.80 16.38 14.74
CA GLU A 137 -5.16 16.46 15.26
C GLU A 137 -5.11 16.61 16.78
N SER A 138 -5.66 17.72 17.28
CA SER A 138 -5.79 17.97 18.71
C SER A 138 -7.27 18.06 19.09
N GLY A 139 -7.66 17.38 20.16
CA GLY A 139 -9.02 17.38 20.69
C GLY A 139 -9.78 16.07 20.50
N ALA A 140 -11.11 16.13 20.50
CA ALA A 140 -12.00 14.99 20.41
C ALA A 140 -12.13 14.39 18.97
N ALA A 141 -11.08 14.50 18.16
CA ALA A 141 -11.02 13.78 16.89
C ALA A 141 -11.06 12.27 17.18
N GLU A 142 -11.88 11.56 16.43
CA GLU A 142 -12.01 10.11 16.53
C GLU A 142 -10.64 9.45 16.35
N ASN A 143 -10.25 8.57 17.29
CA ASN A 143 -8.97 7.87 17.21
C ASN A 143 -8.98 6.97 15.95
N PRO A 144 -8.10 7.20 14.96
CA PRO A 144 -8.14 6.43 13.72
C PRO A 144 -8.01 4.91 13.93
N ARG A 145 -7.30 4.47 14.98
CA ARG A 145 -7.17 3.06 15.33
C ARG A 145 -8.50 2.48 15.84
N GLU A 146 -9.22 3.21 16.69
CA GLU A 146 -10.53 2.79 17.19
C GLU A 146 -11.56 2.75 16.06
N SER A 147 -11.54 3.75 15.17
CA SER A 147 -12.38 3.78 13.97
C SER A 147 -12.14 2.58 13.06
N LEU A 148 -10.88 2.16 12.88
CA LEU A 148 -10.55 0.97 12.10
C LEU A 148 -10.99 -0.34 12.78
N TYR A 149 -10.91 -0.44 14.11
CA TYR A 149 -11.47 -1.59 14.84
C TYR A 149 -12.99 -1.71 14.70
N ALA A 150 -13.69 -0.59 14.64
CA ALA A 150 -15.14 -0.56 14.44
C ALA A 150 -15.56 -0.72 12.98
N SER A 151 -14.63 -0.72 12.05
CA SER A 151 -14.89 -0.78 10.60
C SER A 151 -15.11 -2.21 10.08
N GLU A 152 -15.64 -2.32 8.87
CA GLU A 152 -15.72 -3.58 8.12
C GLU A 152 -14.35 -4.21 7.89
N PHE A 153 -13.30 -3.42 7.77
CA PHE A 153 -11.94 -3.90 7.64
C PHE A 153 -11.55 -4.85 8.77
N SER A 154 -11.83 -4.49 10.03
CA SER A 154 -11.56 -5.35 11.19
C SER A 154 -12.38 -6.64 11.15
N SER A 155 -13.62 -6.58 10.67
CA SER A 155 -14.50 -7.75 10.54
C SER A 155 -14.00 -8.73 9.47
N VAL A 156 -13.41 -8.23 8.38
CA VAL A 156 -12.94 -9.03 7.24
C VAL A 156 -11.50 -9.52 7.43
N CYS A 157 -10.60 -8.65 7.88
CA CYS A 157 -9.16 -8.92 7.99
C CYS A 157 -8.74 -9.38 9.40
N GLY A 158 -9.59 -9.15 10.41
CA GLY A 158 -9.30 -9.42 11.82
C GLY A 158 -8.62 -8.25 12.53
N GLU A 159 -8.73 -8.20 13.86
CA GLU A 159 -8.12 -7.18 14.70
C GLU A 159 -6.58 -7.15 14.59
N ALA A 160 -5.96 -8.31 14.42
CA ALA A 160 -4.52 -8.42 14.21
C ALA A 160 -4.03 -7.67 12.96
N ALA A 161 -4.87 -7.55 11.92
CA ALA A 161 -4.54 -6.76 10.74
C ALA A 161 -4.61 -5.25 11.03
N VAL A 162 -5.54 -4.82 11.88
CA VAL A 162 -5.60 -3.42 12.37
C VAL A 162 -4.33 -3.12 13.17
N ASP A 163 -3.93 -3.99 14.10
CA ASP A 163 -2.69 -3.81 14.88
C ASP A 163 -1.46 -3.69 13.97
N ALA A 164 -1.35 -4.57 12.99
CA ALA A 164 -0.24 -4.57 12.05
C ALA A 164 -0.09 -3.25 11.28
N LEU A 165 -1.19 -2.57 10.95
CA LEU A 165 -1.15 -1.26 10.29
C LEU A 165 -0.40 -0.18 11.10
N PHE A 166 -0.48 -0.25 12.43
CA PHE A 166 0.13 0.75 13.32
C PHE A 166 1.51 0.33 13.83
N GLU A 167 1.73 -0.95 14.01
CA GLU A 167 2.91 -1.48 14.69
C GLU A 167 4.01 -1.91 13.71
N VAL A 168 3.64 -2.30 12.48
CA VAL A 168 4.60 -2.61 11.44
C VAL A 168 4.88 -1.35 10.61
N GLN A 169 5.92 -0.62 10.99
CA GLN A 169 6.31 0.61 10.33
C GLN A 169 7.60 0.44 9.52
N THR A 170 7.58 0.92 8.27
CA THR A 170 8.78 0.98 7.45
C THR A 170 9.72 2.09 7.95
N PHE A 171 11.00 2.00 7.60
CA PHE A 171 11.96 3.10 7.82
C PHE A 171 11.49 4.42 7.18
N TYR A 172 10.89 4.35 5.98
CA TYR A 172 10.35 5.54 5.31
C TYR A 172 9.18 6.13 6.07
N GLU A 173 8.29 5.30 6.57
CA GLU A 173 7.14 5.71 7.35
C GLU A 173 7.53 6.41 8.65
N GLN A 174 8.43 5.82 9.43
CA GLN A 174 8.96 6.43 10.65
C GLN A 174 9.58 7.79 10.37
N ASN A 175 10.31 7.91 9.27
CA ASN A 175 10.92 9.15 8.86
C ASN A 175 9.90 10.21 8.44
N PHE A 176 8.83 9.85 7.72
CA PHE A 176 7.75 10.78 7.38
C PHE A 176 6.98 11.25 8.62
N LEU A 177 6.66 10.32 9.51
CA LEU A 177 5.98 10.64 10.78
C LEU A 177 6.83 11.58 11.65
N SER A 178 8.15 11.36 11.74
CA SER A 178 9.06 12.23 12.49
C SER A 178 9.12 13.67 11.93
N GLN A 179 8.76 13.87 10.66
CA GLN A 179 8.67 15.16 10.00
C GLN A 179 7.24 15.75 10.03
N GLY A 180 6.30 15.11 10.72
CA GLY A 180 4.92 15.56 10.83
C GLY A 180 4.06 15.31 9.59
N PHE A 181 4.48 14.43 8.66
CA PHE A 181 3.66 14.07 7.51
C PHE A 181 2.56 13.08 7.91
N LYS A 182 1.38 13.27 7.33
CA LYS A 182 0.27 12.32 7.45
C LYS A 182 0.54 11.09 6.58
N ILE A 183 0.11 9.93 7.07
CA ILE A 183 0.11 8.69 6.30
C ILE A 183 -1.33 8.36 5.94
N ASN A 184 -1.58 8.16 4.65
CA ASN A 184 -2.88 7.79 4.13
C ASN A 184 -2.96 6.26 4.00
N TYR A 185 -4.16 5.73 4.17
CA TYR A 185 -4.45 4.31 4.01
C TYR A 185 -5.80 4.08 3.34
N ILE A 186 -5.87 3.13 2.41
CA ILE A 186 -7.12 2.62 1.84
C ILE A 186 -6.98 1.12 1.57
N ALA A 187 -8.02 0.35 1.91
CA ALA A 187 -8.16 -1.06 1.61
C ALA A 187 -9.45 -1.29 0.83
N PHE A 188 -9.38 -2.05 -0.25
CA PHE A 188 -10.52 -2.30 -1.13
C PHE A 188 -10.39 -3.64 -1.86
N THR A 189 -11.52 -4.19 -2.29
CA THR A 189 -11.56 -5.37 -3.17
C THR A 189 -11.62 -4.92 -4.63
N ILE A 190 -11.21 -5.83 -5.54
CA ILE A 190 -11.24 -5.55 -6.99
C ILE A 190 -12.23 -6.44 -7.74
N ASP A 191 -13.21 -7.01 -7.01
CA ASP A 191 -14.32 -7.77 -7.61
C ASP A 191 -15.20 -6.81 -8.42
N HIS A 192 -15.04 -6.83 -9.73
CA HIS A 192 -15.67 -5.93 -10.68
C HIS A 192 -15.90 -6.63 -12.02
N GLU A 193 -17.07 -6.48 -12.59
CA GLU A 193 -17.38 -6.99 -13.93
C GLU A 193 -16.98 -5.96 -15.01
N GLY A 194 -16.39 -6.45 -16.08
CA GLY A 194 -15.91 -5.62 -17.17
C GLY A 194 -14.53 -4.98 -16.92
N PRO A 195 -14.08 -4.09 -17.82
CA PRO A 195 -12.79 -3.43 -17.70
C PRO A 195 -12.83 -2.32 -16.65
N PHE A 196 -11.73 -2.12 -15.95
CA PHE A 196 -11.57 -0.97 -15.07
C PHE A 196 -11.42 0.32 -15.86
N VAL A 197 -12.05 1.40 -15.38
CA VAL A 197 -12.00 2.73 -16.00
C VAL A 197 -11.20 3.70 -15.15
N SER A 198 -10.54 4.66 -15.81
CA SER A 198 -9.83 5.75 -15.14
C SER A 198 -10.83 6.69 -14.48
N PRO A 199 -10.52 7.22 -13.27
CA PRO A 199 -11.35 8.24 -12.65
C PRO A 199 -11.24 9.59 -13.36
N ASP A 200 -12.27 10.43 -13.22
CA ASP A 200 -12.18 11.86 -13.55
C ASP A 200 -11.38 12.58 -12.44
N PHE A 201 -10.05 12.54 -12.59
CA PHE A 201 -9.11 12.98 -11.56
C PHE A 201 -8.30 14.21 -12.01
N ASP A 202 -8.47 15.33 -11.33
CA ASP A 202 -7.67 16.52 -11.58
C ASP A 202 -6.22 16.35 -11.09
N ALA A 203 -5.43 15.71 -11.93
CA ALA A 203 -4.02 15.45 -11.64
C ALA A 203 -3.17 16.74 -11.57
N ALA A 204 -3.62 17.86 -12.15
CA ALA A 204 -2.91 19.12 -12.07
C ALA A 204 -3.07 19.73 -10.68
N TYR A 205 -4.30 19.82 -10.20
CA TYR A 205 -4.62 20.29 -8.87
C TYR A 205 -3.87 19.50 -7.78
N TRP A 206 -3.96 18.18 -7.79
CA TRP A 206 -3.34 17.35 -6.76
C TRP A 206 -1.81 17.35 -6.81
N ARG A 207 -1.19 17.51 -7.99
CA ARG A 207 0.27 17.71 -8.10
C ARG A 207 0.71 19.03 -7.48
N GLU A 208 -0.05 20.10 -7.69
CA GLU A 208 0.26 21.40 -7.10
C GLU A 208 0.08 21.36 -5.57
N ALA A 209 -0.97 20.74 -5.07
CA ALA A 209 -1.21 20.56 -3.64
C ALA A 209 -0.11 19.74 -2.94
N GLU A 210 0.53 18.81 -3.64
CA GLU A 210 1.63 18.00 -3.11
C GLU A 210 3.03 18.59 -3.35
N ALA A 211 3.15 19.62 -4.20
CA ALA A 211 4.43 20.23 -4.58
C ALA A 211 5.31 20.70 -3.39
N PRO A 212 4.77 21.25 -2.29
CA PRO A 212 5.57 21.66 -1.14
C PRO A 212 6.41 20.53 -0.52
N ARG A 213 6.01 19.28 -0.69
CA ARG A 213 6.72 18.09 -0.17
C ARG A 213 8.03 17.79 -0.93
N PHE A 214 8.21 18.38 -2.11
CA PHE A 214 9.38 18.19 -2.98
C PHE A 214 10.39 19.34 -2.91
N LEU A 215 10.24 20.29 -2.00
CA LEU A 215 11.17 21.38 -1.82
C LEU A 215 12.55 20.87 -1.37
N PRO A 216 13.65 21.60 -1.71
CA PRO A 216 15.00 21.26 -1.28
C PRO A 216 15.08 21.11 0.24
N GLY A 217 15.56 19.95 0.70
CA GLY A 217 15.59 19.59 2.13
C GLY A 217 14.53 18.55 2.53
N SER A 218 13.49 18.30 1.73
CA SER A 218 12.61 17.17 1.94
C SER A 218 13.26 15.87 1.47
N MET A 219 13.04 14.76 2.18
CA MET A 219 13.61 13.45 1.79
C MET A 219 13.14 12.92 0.44
N GLN A 220 12.08 13.48 -0.13
CA GLN A 220 11.61 13.12 -1.47
C GLN A 220 12.49 13.69 -2.59
N ALA A 221 13.27 14.73 -2.33
CA ALA A 221 14.29 15.20 -3.26
C ALA A 221 15.37 14.12 -3.53
N SER A 222 15.60 13.20 -2.59
CA SER A 222 16.55 12.08 -2.69
C SER A 222 16.08 10.90 -3.56
N ARG A 223 14.81 10.84 -3.98
CA ARG A 223 14.28 9.74 -4.82
C ARG A 223 14.62 9.89 -6.32
N LYS A 224 15.29 10.97 -6.73
CA LYS A 224 15.58 11.26 -8.15
C LYS A 224 16.88 10.66 -8.69
N HIS A 225 17.54 9.75 -7.95
CA HIS A 225 18.75 9.08 -8.42
C HIS A 225 18.68 7.57 -8.35
#